data_e19f3a121ff7c63e9bfd7dd107483b31
#
_entry.id   e19f3a121ff7c63e9bfd7dd107483b31
#
_cell.length_a   1.000
_cell.length_b   1.000
_cell.length_c   1.000
_cell.angle_alpha   90.00
_cell.angle_beta   90.00
_cell.angle_gamma   90.00
#
_symmetry.space_group_name_H-M   'P 1'
#
loop_
_entity.id
_entity.type
_entity.pdbx_description
1 polymer ?
#
loop_
_entity_poly.entity_id
_entity_poly.type
_entity_poly.pdbx_seq_one_letter_code
_entity_poly.pdbx_strand_id
1 'polypeptide(L)'
;AIAQRHDAIVADMWALRELTDPRMWAPDRLHFSPVGHQTIARMVLDALNVEHDLEPFAADPLPAQSWRQARIEDIVWAREHFAPWILRRLRRQSSGDGVLPKRPAF
;
A
#
# COMPACT_ATOMS: atom_id res chain seq x y z
N ALA A 1 16.86 5.70 -20.14
CA ALA A 1 15.79 5.96 -19.15
C ALA A 1 16.02 7.31 -18.43
N ILE A 2 14.98 7.89 -17.83
CA ILE A 2 15.08 9.20 -17.11
C ILE A 2 16.08 9.10 -15.97
N ALA A 3 16.01 8.05 -15.16
CA ALA A 3 16.92 7.83 -14.04
C ALA A 3 18.40 7.88 -14.45
N GLN A 4 18.78 7.22 -15.54
CA GLN A 4 20.14 7.24 -16.04
C GLN A 4 20.62 8.64 -16.45
N ARG A 5 19.73 9.46 -17.03
CA ARG A 5 20.07 10.83 -17.43
C ARG A 5 20.27 11.77 -16.26
N HIS A 6 19.74 11.45 -15.09
CA HIS A 6 19.78 12.28 -13.89
C HIS A 6 20.57 11.64 -12.76
N ASP A 7 21.30 10.55 -13.04
CA ASP A 7 22.05 9.79 -12.03
C ASP A 7 21.21 9.47 -10.78
N ALA A 8 19.95 9.07 -11.02
CA ALA A 8 18.99 8.79 -9.96
C ALA A 8 18.91 7.29 -9.68
N ILE A 9 18.79 6.95 -8.41
CA ILE A 9 18.56 5.58 -7.95
C ILE A 9 17.09 5.25 -8.12
N VAL A 10 16.81 4.06 -8.67
CA VAL A 10 15.44 3.55 -8.84
C VAL A 10 15.15 2.55 -7.75
N ALA A 11 14.17 2.86 -6.89
CA ALA A 11 13.57 1.89 -5.98
C ALA A 11 12.42 1.17 -6.72
N ASP A 12 12.71 -0.04 -7.23
CA ASP A 12 11.77 -0.78 -8.08
C ASP A 12 10.75 -1.55 -7.23
N MET A 13 9.67 -0.87 -6.85
CA MET A 13 8.56 -1.50 -6.12
C MET A 13 7.83 -2.58 -6.93
N TRP A 14 7.94 -2.55 -8.26
CA TRP A 14 7.32 -3.54 -9.14
C TRP A 14 7.98 -4.91 -9.01
N ALA A 15 9.28 -4.92 -8.74
CA ALA A 15 10.04 -6.15 -8.50
C ALA A 15 9.85 -6.71 -7.09
N LEU A 16 9.26 -5.95 -6.17
CA LEU A 16 9.07 -6.34 -4.77
C LEU A 16 7.89 -7.32 -4.64
N ARG A 17 8.20 -8.61 -4.75
CA ARG A 17 7.20 -9.69 -4.78
C ARG A 17 6.39 -9.80 -3.51
N GLU A 18 6.93 -9.42 -2.36
CA GLU A 18 6.25 -9.37 -1.07
C GLU A 18 4.94 -8.56 -1.15
N LEU A 19 4.87 -7.55 -2.01
CA LEU A 19 3.65 -6.74 -2.19
C LEU A 19 2.48 -7.50 -2.82
N THR A 20 2.67 -8.72 -3.28
CA THR A 20 1.57 -9.60 -3.71
C THR A 20 0.82 -10.22 -2.52
N ASP A 21 1.42 -10.19 -1.33
CA ASP A 21 0.78 -10.69 -0.10
C ASP A 21 -0.30 -9.69 0.36
N PRO A 22 -1.55 -10.16 0.59
CA PRO A 22 -2.65 -9.29 1.05
C PRO A 22 -2.34 -8.55 2.37
N ARG A 23 -1.47 -9.10 3.23
CA ARG A 23 -1.08 -8.48 4.51
C ARG A 23 -0.27 -7.20 4.35
N MET A 24 0.30 -6.97 3.16
CA MET A 24 1.00 -5.72 2.83
C MET A 24 0.05 -4.54 2.63
N TRP A 25 -1.25 -4.81 2.52
CA TRP A 25 -2.28 -3.84 2.20
C TRP A 25 -3.22 -3.59 3.37
N ALA A 26 -3.68 -2.34 3.50
CA ALA A 26 -4.73 -1.98 4.43
C ALA A 26 -6.10 -2.57 4.00
N PRO A 27 -7.10 -2.58 4.89
CA PRO A 27 -8.43 -3.13 4.57
C PRO A 27 -9.09 -2.50 3.33
N ASP A 28 -8.74 -1.27 2.98
CA ASP A 28 -9.25 -0.60 1.78
C ASP A 28 -8.64 -1.11 0.47
N ARG A 29 -7.62 -1.98 0.53
CA ARG A 29 -6.89 -2.57 -0.61
C ARG A 29 -6.22 -1.53 -1.53
N LEU A 30 -6.02 -0.32 -1.02
CA LEU A 30 -5.42 0.80 -1.76
C LEU A 30 -4.15 1.30 -1.07
N HIS A 31 -4.20 1.47 0.24
CA HIS A 31 -3.06 1.90 1.03
C HIS A 31 -2.26 0.71 1.56
N PHE A 32 -0.99 0.93 1.82
CA PHE A 32 -0.16 -0.11 2.44
C PHE A 32 -0.48 -0.23 3.93
N SER A 33 -0.42 -1.44 4.44
CA SER A 33 -0.42 -1.71 5.88
C SER A 33 0.88 -1.24 6.52
N PRO A 34 0.98 -1.17 7.87
CA PRO A 34 2.26 -0.91 8.54
C PRO A 34 3.39 -1.85 8.08
N VAL A 35 3.08 -3.13 7.88
CA VAL A 35 4.04 -4.12 7.38
C VAL A 35 4.44 -3.83 5.93
N GLY A 36 3.49 -3.44 5.09
CA GLY A 36 3.77 -3.02 3.71
C GLY A 36 4.69 -1.81 3.66
N HIS A 37 4.44 -0.80 4.50
CA HIS A 37 5.31 0.37 4.62
C HIS A 37 6.72 0.01 5.08
N GLN A 38 6.86 -0.86 6.08
CA GLN A 38 8.17 -1.34 6.56
C GLN A 38 8.93 -2.10 5.46
N THR A 39 8.24 -2.97 4.73
CA THR A 39 8.82 -3.74 3.63
C THR A 39 9.35 -2.82 2.52
N ILE A 40 8.59 -1.79 2.16
CA ILE A 40 9.02 -0.79 1.17
C ILE A 40 10.19 0.05 1.71
N ALA A 41 10.11 0.50 2.96
CA ALA A 41 11.20 1.27 3.57
C ALA A 41 12.52 0.49 3.56
N ARG A 42 12.48 -0.80 3.92
CA ARG A 42 13.64 -1.69 3.85
C ARG A 42 14.22 -1.76 2.45
N MET A 43 13.38 -2.02 1.44
CA MET A 43 13.82 -2.08 0.03
C MET A 43 14.45 -0.77 -0.44
N VAL A 44 13.90 0.38 -0.03
CA VAL A 44 14.47 1.71 -0.38
C VAL A 44 15.82 1.90 0.29
N LEU A 45 15.96 1.55 1.56
CA LEU A 45 17.24 1.65 2.28
C LEU A 45 18.30 0.74 1.66
N ASP A 46 17.94 -0.49 1.29
CA ASP A 46 18.81 -1.41 0.56
C ASP A 46 19.26 -0.81 -0.78
N ALA A 47 18.33 -0.23 -1.55
CA ALA A 47 18.65 0.40 -2.83
C ALA A 47 19.57 1.62 -2.69
N LEU A 48 19.51 2.32 -1.57
CA LEU A 48 20.36 3.47 -1.24
C LEU A 48 21.68 3.07 -0.56
N ASN A 49 21.90 1.78 -0.28
CA ASN A 49 23.02 1.27 0.50
C ASN A 49 23.14 1.91 1.90
N VAL A 50 21.98 2.17 2.53
CA VAL A 50 21.91 2.69 3.90
C VAL A 50 21.77 1.50 4.85
N GLU A 51 22.66 1.42 5.85
CA GLU A 51 22.56 0.40 6.90
C GLU A 51 21.27 0.56 7.70
N HIS A 52 20.60 -0.55 7.98
CA HIS A 52 19.38 -0.61 8.77
C HIS A 52 19.24 -1.97 9.46
N ASP A 53 18.42 -2.01 10.49
CA ASP A 53 18.06 -3.19 11.29
C ASP A 53 16.62 -3.70 11.00
N LEU A 54 16.01 -3.25 9.90
CA LEU A 54 14.66 -3.68 9.53
C LEU A 54 14.67 -5.13 9.08
N GLU A 55 13.99 -5.99 9.85
CA GLU A 55 13.86 -7.41 9.52
C GLU A 55 12.93 -7.63 8.32
N PRO A 56 13.24 -8.62 7.47
CA PRO A 56 12.33 -9.01 6.41
C PRO A 56 11.02 -9.56 7.00
N PHE A 57 9.92 -9.32 6.33
CA PHE A 57 8.64 -9.88 6.72
C PHE A 57 8.67 -11.41 6.55
N ALA A 58 8.62 -12.12 7.68
CA ALA A 58 8.43 -13.57 7.71
C ALA A 58 6.93 -13.88 7.61
N ALA A 59 6.51 -14.35 6.45
CA ALA A 59 5.12 -14.68 6.20
C ALA A 59 4.87 -16.16 6.51
N ASP A 60 4.06 -16.45 7.53
CA ASP A 60 3.42 -17.76 7.63
C ASP A 60 2.49 -17.96 6.43
N PRO A 61 2.31 -19.21 5.97
CA PRO A 61 1.38 -19.49 4.89
C PRO A 61 -0.03 -18.93 5.21
N LEU A 62 -0.64 -18.25 4.25
CA LEU A 62 -2.02 -17.81 4.40
C LEU A 62 -2.94 -19.01 4.52
N PRO A 63 -3.90 -19.00 5.44
CA PRO A 63 -4.90 -20.08 5.54
C PRO A 63 -5.68 -20.18 4.22
N ALA A 64 -5.98 -21.41 3.82
CA ALA A 64 -6.78 -21.64 2.64
C ALA A 64 -8.18 -21.00 2.83
N GLN A 65 -8.54 -20.12 1.93
CA GLN A 65 -9.82 -19.44 1.93
C GLN A 65 -10.77 -20.06 0.91
N SER A 66 -12.01 -20.34 1.31
CA SER A 66 -13.00 -20.80 0.35
C SER A 66 -13.40 -19.67 -0.60
N TRP A 67 -13.78 -19.99 -1.83
CA TRP A 67 -14.23 -18.99 -2.79
C TRP A 67 -15.46 -18.20 -2.30
N ARG A 68 -16.33 -18.83 -1.50
CA ARG A 68 -17.50 -18.17 -0.89
C ARG A 68 -17.07 -17.11 0.12
N GLN A 69 -16.13 -17.43 0.96
CA GLN A 69 -15.54 -16.49 1.92
C GLN A 69 -14.91 -15.30 1.21
N ALA A 70 -14.11 -15.57 0.18
CA ALA A 70 -13.49 -14.50 -0.63
C ALA A 70 -14.54 -13.58 -1.26
N ARG A 71 -15.66 -14.13 -1.76
CA ARG A 71 -16.75 -13.32 -2.33
C ARG A 71 -17.47 -12.48 -1.28
N ILE A 72 -17.71 -13.02 -0.09
CA ILE A 72 -18.32 -12.24 1.00
C ILE A 72 -17.42 -11.07 1.37
N GLU A 73 -16.13 -11.29 1.50
CA GLU A 73 -15.16 -10.25 1.79
C GLU A 73 -15.08 -9.19 0.68
N ASP A 74 -15.16 -9.60 -0.59
CA ASP A 74 -15.23 -8.68 -1.72
C ASP A 74 -16.48 -7.79 -1.67
N ILE A 75 -17.65 -8.35 -1.30
CA ILE A 75 -18.89 -7.59 -1.16
C ILE A 75 -18.80 -6.60 0.00
N VAL A 76 -18.26 -7.03 1.15
CA VAL A 76 -18.03 -6.16 2.30
C VAL A 76 -17.09 -5.02 1.92
N TRP A 77 -15.96 -5.34 1.30
CA TRP A 77 -15.01 -4.33 0.81
C TRP A 77 -15.65 -3.34 -0.17
N ALA A 78 -16.42 -3.86 -1.15
CA ALA A 78 -17.09 -3.01 -2.11
C ALA A 78 -18.09 -2.04 -1.45
N ARG A 79 -18.81 -2.50 -0.44
CA ARG A 79 -19.76 -1.68 0.32
C ARG A 79 -19.05 -0.61 1.17
N GLU A 80 -17.97 -0.99 1.85
CA GLU A 80 -17.30 -0.13 2.84
C GLU A 80 -16.32 0.86 2.21
N HIS A 81 -15.71 0.48 1.09
CA HIS A 81 -14.63 1.28 0.48
C HIS A 81 -14.97 1.75 -0.93
N PHE A 82 -15.38 0.84 -1.81
CA PHE A 82 -15.57 1.16 -3.23
C PHE A 82 -16.82 2.02 -3.49
N ALA A 83 -17.96 1.66 -2.92
CA ALA A 83 -19.21 2.42 -3.11
C ALA A 83 -19.12 3.87 -2.55
N PRO A 84 -18.57 4.10 -1.34
CA PRO A 84 -18.36 5.46 -0.85
C PRO A 84 -17.39 6.27 -1.73
N TRP A 85 -16.36 5.61 -2.29
CA TRP A 85 -15.43 6.26 -3.21
C TRP A 85 -16.14 6.71 -4.49
N ILE A 86 -16.95 5.84 -5.13
CA ILE A 86 -17.75 6.18 -6.30
C ILE A 86 -18.67 7.36 -6.00
N LEU A 87 -19.41 7.32 -4.87
CA LEU A 87 -20.34 8.39 -4.48
C LEU A 87 -19.63 9.74 -4.32
N ARG A 88 -18.43 9.75 -3.71
CA ARG A 88 -17.61 10.97 -3.63
C ARG A 88 -17.20 11.46 -5.01
N ARG A 89 -16.79 10.56 -5.92
CA ARG A 89 -16.41 10.93 -7.30
C ARG A 89 -17.60 11.52 -8.07
N LEU A 90 -18.78 10.94 -7.95
CA LEU A 90 -20.00 11.48 -8.56
C LEU A 90 -20.38 12.87 -8.00
N ARG A 91 -20.11 13.11 -6.72
CA ARG A 91 -20.28 14.41 -6.05
C ARG A 91 -19.15 15.39 -6.32
N ARG A 92 -18.15 15.01 -7.13
CA ARG A 92 -16.91 15.78 -7.40
C ARG A 92 -16.11 16.12 -6.15
N GLN A 93 -16.17 15.26 -5.13
CA GLN A 93 -15.43 15.40 -3.89
C GLN A 93 -14.12 14.59 -3.98
N SER A 94 -13.00 15.20 -3.59
CA SER A 94 -11.73 14.50 -3.41
C SER A 94 -11.68 13.77 -2.07
N SER A 95 -10.88 12.72 -1.98
CA SER A 95 -10.62 12.03 -0.71
C SER A 95 -9.92 12.93 0.32
N GLY A 96 -9.25 14.00 -0.14
CA GLY A 96 -8.58 14.99 0.70
C GLY A 96 -9.46 16.19 1.09
N ASP A 97 -10.69 16.29 0.56
CA ASP A 97 -11.56 17.43 0.88
C ASP A 97 -11.94 17.40 2.38
N GLY A 98 -11.65 18.50 3.06
CA GLY A 98 -11.88 18.64 4.50
C GLY A 98 -10.80 18.03 5.40
N VAL A 99 -9.74 17.44 4.84
CA VAL A 99 -8.59 16.96 5.61
C VAL A 99 -7.66 18.13 5.90
N LEU A 100 -7.50 18.46 7.17
CA LEU A 100 -6.55 19.48 7.61
C LEU A 100 -5.14 18.89 7.73
N PRO A 101 -4.09 19.64 7.40
CA PRO A 101 -2.73 19.20 7.58
C PRO A 101 -2.43 18.96 9.07
N LYS A 102 -1.69 17.89 9.36
CA LYS A 102 -1.30 17.55 10.76
C LYS A 102 -0.46 18.65 11.42
N ARG A 103 0.26 19.44 10.61
CA ARG A 103 1.05 20.59 11.05
C ARG A 103 0.70 21.77 10.12
N PRO A 104 -0.25 22.62 10.50
CA PRO A 104 -0.72 23.71 9.64
C PRO A 104 0.26 24.91 9.53
N ALA A 105 1.29 24.94 10.37
CA ALA A 105 2.34 25.94 10.34
C ALA A 105 3.73 25.28 10.46
N PHE A 106 4.69 25.80 9.71
CA PHE A 106 6.11 25.50 9.87
C PHE A 106 6.74 26.48 10.84
#